data_8792a7dda8c61518793e248bf0498d18
#
_entry.id   8792a7dda8c61518793e248bf0498d18
#
_cell.length_a   1.000
_cell.length_b   1.000
_cell.length_c   1.000
_cell.angle_alpha   90.00
_cell.angle_beta   90.00
_cell.angle_gamma   90.00
#
_symmetry.space_group_name_H-M   'P 1'
#
loop_
_entity.id
_entity.type
_entity.pdbx_description
1 polymer ?
#
loop_
_entity_poly.entity_id
_entity_poly.type
_entity_poly.pdbx_seq_one_letter_code
_entity_poly.pdbx_strand_id
1 'polypeptide(L)'
;MSEGLRIAGTAELNGFDTRVRPERIAGILAWAQSRFPGAIDIERAEHWAGLRPATPGNVPLIGRGGRANLWFNTGHGTLGWTLSCGSAAALAELMCGRRPPVDFPFLTA
;
A
#
# COMPACT_ATOMS: atom_id res chain seq x y z
N MET A 1 -9.56 5.89 -15.00
CA MET A 1 -8.74 6.69 -14.06
C MET A 1 -9.36 8.06 -14.04
N SER A 2 -9.60 8.65 -12.87
CA SER A 2 -10.12 10.01 -12.76
C SER A 2 -9.10 10.99 -13.36
N GLU A 3 -9.59 11.94 -14.14
CA GLU A 3 -8.78 13.06 -14.62
C GLU A 3 -8.45 13.96 -13.42
N GLY A 4 -7.19 13.95 -12.96
CA GLY A 4 -6.77 14.78 -11.84
C GLY A 4 -5.39 14.43 -11.31
N LEU A 5 -4.75 15.41 -10.69
CA LEU A 5 -3.49 15.22 -10.00
C LEU A 5 -3.74 14.61 -8.61
N ARG A 6 -3.07 13.50 -8.31
CA ARG A 6 -3.07 12.90 -6.98
C ARG A 6 -1.77 13.26 -6.26
N ILE A 7 -1.91 13.87 -5.10
CA ILE A 7 -0.78 14.23 -4.24
C ILE A 7 -0.83 13.33 -3.00
N ALA A 8 0.21 12.52 -2.81
CA ALA A 8 0.39 11.72 -1.61
C ALA A 8 0.95 12.60 -0.48
N GLY A 9 0.43 12.40 0.71
CA GLY A 9 0.79 13.20 1.86
C GLY A 9 1.61 12.44 2.89
N THR A 10 1.17 12.48 4.13
CA THR A 10 1.84 11.93 5.30
C THR A 10 1.51 10.46 5.53
N ALA A 11 2.43 9.73 6.15
CA ALA A 11 2.17 8.44 6.77
C ALA A 11 2.13 8.61 8.29
N GLU A 12 1.13 8.04 8.93
CA GLU A 12 0.93 8.13 10.38
C GLU A 12 0.90 6.73 11.00
N LEU A 13 1.64 6.54 12.08
CA LEU A 13 1.60 5.32 12.91
C LEU A 13 0.57 5.51 14.01
N ASN A 14 -0.71 5.44 13.65
CA ASN A 14 -1.84 5.80 14.49
C ASN A 14 -2.90 4.70 14.57
N GLY A 15 -2.48 3.44 14.60
CA GLY A 15 -3.39 2.30 14.62
C GLY A 15 -4.33 2.27 13.42
N PHE A 16 -5.64 2.14 13.68
CA PHE A 16 -6.68 2.08 12.64
C PHE A 16 -7.44 3.41 12.45
N ASP A 17 -6.87 4.54 12.91
CA ASP A 17 -7.49 5.86 12.74
C ASP A 17 -7.37 6.32 11.28
N THR A 18 -8.50 6.48 10.61
CA THR A 18 -8.60 6.97 9.22
C THR A 18 -9.14 8.39 9.13
N ARG A 19 -9.19 9.13 10.24
CA ARG A 19 -9.67 10.51 10.21
C ARG A 19 -8.72 11.39 9.43
N VAL A 20 -9.27 12.17 8.51
CA VAL A 20 -8.54 13.20 7.80
C VAL A 20 -8.28 14.38 8.75
N ARG A 21 -7.02 14.74 8.96
CA ARG A 21 -6.61 15.82 9.86
C ARG A 21 -6.38 17.10 9.06
N PRO A 22 -7.16 18.18 9.34
CA PRO A 22 -7.06 19.43 8.59
C PRO A 22 -5.65 20.02 8.54
N GLU A 23 -4.92 19.96 9.64
CA GLU A 23 -3.55 20.47 9.73
C GLU A 23 -2.56 19.73 8.82
N ARG A 24 -2.79 18.43 8.56
CA ARG A 24 -1.99 17.65 7.62
C ARG A 24 -2.32 18.02 6.17
N ILE A 25 -3.60 18.18 5.89
CA ILE A 25 -4.08 18.61 4.57
C ILE A 25 -3.56 20.00 4.24
N ALA A 26 -3.62 20.96 5.18
CA ALA A 26 -3.11 22.31 4.97
C ALA A 26 -1.64 22.33 4.55
N GLY A 27 -0.81 21.51 5.17
CA GLY A 27 0.61 21.37 4.79
C GLY A 27 0.81 20.82 3.38
N ILE A 28 0.02 19.82 2.96
CA ILE A 28 0.08 19.24 1.62
C ILE A 28 -0.35 20.26 0.58
N LEU A 29 -1.45 20.99 0.81
CA LEU A 29 -1.97 22.01 -0.10
C LEU A 29 -0.99 23.18 -0.26
N ALA A 30 -0.43 23.68 0.85
CA ALA A 30 0.58 24.74 0.83
C ALA A 30 1.83 24.33 0.03
N TRP A 31 2.30 23.11 0.21
CA TRP A 31 3.41 22.56 -0.58
C TRP A 31 3.04 22.50 -2.07
N ALA A 32 1.87 21.98 -2.39
CA ALA A 32 1.42 21.81 -3.77
C ALA A 32 1.29 23.16 -4.49
N GLN A 33 0.68 24.14 -3.84
CA GLN A 33 0.56 25.51 -4.39
C GLN A 33 1.92 26.17 -4.62
N SER A 34 2.87 25.95 -3.71
CA SER A 34 4.21 26.51 -3.85
C SER A 34 4.98 25.96 -5.04
N ARG A 35 4.71 24.69 -5.41
CA ARG A 35 5.38 24.01 -6.52
C ARG A 35 4.67 24.17 -7.86
N PHE A 36 3.36 24.32 -7.83
CA PHE A 36 2.52 24.40 -9.02
C PHE A 36 1.54 25.59 -8.92
N PRO A 37 2.07 26.83 -8.85
CA PRO A 37 1.24 28.01 -8.65
C PRO A 37 0.25 28.18 -9.82
N GLY A 38 -1.03 28.35 -9.50
CA GLY A 38 -2.10 28.53 -10.47
C GLY A 38 -2.51 27.29 -11.27
N ALA A 39 -1.86 26.14 -11.08
CA ALA A 39 -2.16 24.90 -11.80
C ALA A 39 -3.11 23.95 -11.03
N ILE A 40 -3.37 24.23 -9.76
CA ILE A 40 -4.16 23.36 -8.88
C ILE A 40 -5.34 24.15 -8.31
N ASP A 41 -6.54 23.64 -8.51
CA ASP A 41 -7.74 24.12 -7.86
C ASP A 41 -7.90 23.44 -6.48
N ILE A 42 -7.46 24.13 -5.43
CA ILE A 42 -7.50 23.60 -4.07
C ILE A 42 -8.90 23.59 -3.45
N GLU A 43 -9.81 24.42 -3.94
CA GLU A 43 -11.19 24.47 -3.43
C GLU A 43 -11.98 23.22 -3.86
N ARG A 44 -11.57 22.60 -4.96
CA ARG A 44 -12.13 21.35 -5.46
C ARG A 44 -11.33 20.10 -5.04
N ALA A 45 -10.33 20.27 -4.19
CA ALA A 45 -9.50 19.15 -3.77
C ALA A 45 -10.28 18.18 -2.86
N GLU A 46 -10.28 16.91 -3.23
CA GLU A 46 -10.83 15.84 -2.41
C GLU A 46 -9.76 15.30 -1.46
N HIS A 47 -10.11 15.19 -0.19
CA HIS A 47 -9.20 14.71 0.85
C HIS A 47 -9.63 13.33 1.34
N TRP A 48 -8.69 12.42 1.46
CA TRP A 48 -8.98 11.09 1.95
C TRP A 48 -7.80 10.53 2.75
N ALA A 49 -8.08 9.56 3.59
CA ALA A 49 -7.10 8.74 4.30
C ALA A 49 -7.46 7.26 4.15
N GLY A 50 -6.48 6.40 4.25
CA GLY A 50 -6.67 4.96 4.15
C GLY A 50 -5.60 4.19 4.90
N LEU A 51 -5.94 2.99 5.32
CA LEU A 51 -4.99 2.11 6.00
C LEU A 51 -4.04 1.46 4.97
N ARG A 52 -2.78 1.42 5.34
CA ARG A 52 -1.74 0.76 4.55
C ARG A 52 -1.42 -0.59 5.19
N PRO A 53 -1.55 -1.71 4.45
CA PRO A 53 -1.22 -3.03 4.96
C PRO A 53 0.31 -3.20 5.00
N ALA A 54 0.94 -2.74 6.06
CA ALA A 54 2.38 -2.86 6.27
C ALA A 54 2.68 -3.86 7.38
N THR A 55 3.76 -4.59 7.24
CA THR A 55 4.35 -5.42 8.30
C THR A 55 5.45 -4.63 9.02
N PRO A 56 5.83 -4.97 10.25
CA PRO A 56 6.90 -4.27 10.97
C PRO A 56 8.23 -4.22 10.21
N GLY A 57 8.55 -5.26 9.44
CA GLY A 57 9.79 -5.32 8.64
C GLY A 57 9.63 -4.89 7.18
N ASN A 58 8.46 -4.41 6.77
CA ASN A 58 8.10 -4.13 5.36
C ASN A 58 8.26 -5.34 4.41
N VAL A 59 8.38 -6.55 4.96
CA VAL A 59 8.43 -7.79 4.18
C VAL A 59 7.00 -8.33 4.09
N PRO A 60 6.44 -8.52 2.88
CA PRO A 60 5.08 -9.03 2.75
C PRO A 60 4.95 -10.46 3.27
N LEU A 61 3.75 -10.82 3.66
CA LEU A 61 3.40 -12.17 4.09
C LEU A 61 2.85 -12.92 2.87
N ILE A 62 3.66 -13.82 2.34
CA ILE A 62 3.30 -14.64 1.16
C ILE A 62 3.52 -16.11 1.53
N GLY A 63 2.51 -16.95 1.32
CA GLY A 63 2.62 -18.38 1.55
C GLY A 63 1.50 -18.96 2.38
N ARG A 64 1.74 -20.15 2.95
CA ARG A 64 0.75 -20.92 3.68
C ARG A 64 0.57 -20.43 5.10
N GLY A 65 -0.69 -20.33 5.54
CA GLY A 65 -1.04 -20.06 6.93
C GLY A 65 -1.15 -21.36 7.75
N GLY A 66 -1.43 -21.21 9.04
CA GLY A 66 -1.52 -22.33 10.00
C GLY A 66 -2.74 -23.25 9.80
N ARG A 67 -3.51 -23.10 8.72
CA ARG A 67 -4.62 -23.99 8.34
C ARG A 67 -4.43 -24.48 6.90
N ALA A 68 -4.86 -25.69 6.60
CA ALA A 68 -4.60 -26.36 5.33
C ALA A 68 -5.02 -25.58 4.07
N ASN A 69 -6.09 -24.80 4.18
CA ASN A 69 -6.66 -24.02 3.08
C ASN A 69 -6.49 -22.51 3.24
N LEU A 70 -5.61 -22.06 4.15
CA LEU A 70 -5.35 -20.64 4.39
C LEU A 70 -4.04 -20.25 3.73
N TRP A 71 -4.09 -19.26 2.86
CA TRP A 71 -2.95 -18.68 2.17
C TRP A 71 -2.92 -17.17 2.33
N PHE A 72 -1.75 -16.60 2.43
CA PHE A 72 -1.53 -15.17 2.56
C PHE A 72 -0.82 -14.60 1.33
N ASN A 73 -1.24 -13.42 0.92
CA ASN A 73 -0.55 -12.54 -0.03
C ASN A 73 -0.88 -11.10 0.35
N THR A 74 -0.25 -10.60 1.41
CA THR A 74 -0.60 -9.32 2.05
C THR A 74 0.61 -8.64 2.67
N GLY A 75 0.41 -7.44 3.21
CA GLY A 75 1.47 -6.72 3.92
C GLY A 75 2.51 -6.05 3.04
N HIS A 76 2.20 -5.79 1.76
CA HIS A 76 3.12 -5.23 0.76
C HIS A 76 3.44 -3.74 0.96
N GLY A 77 2.87 -3.08 1.96
CA GLY A 77 3.13 -1.68 2.25
C GLY A 77 2.88 -0.76 1.06
N THR A 78 3.92 -0.03 0.63
CA THR A 78 3.85 0.90 -0.51
C THR A 78 3.99 0.21 -1.87
N LEU A 79 4.47 -1.02 -1.91
CA LEU A 79 4.88 -1.72 -3.12
C LEU A 79 3.85 -2.72 -3.65
N GLY A 80 2.65 -2.77 -3.06
CA GLY A 80 1.64 -3.78 -3.39
C GLY A 80 1.28 -3.82 -4.87
N TRP A 81 1.12 -2.67 -5.51
CA TRP A 81 0.88 -2.61 -6.95
C TRP A 81 2.06 -3.14 -7.76
N THR A 82 3.27 -2.65 -7.47
CA THR A 82 4.50 -3.02 -8.17
C THR A 82 4.78 -4.52 -8.07
N LEU A 83 4.54 -5.12 -6.92
CA LEU A 83 4.84 -6.53 -6.64
C LEU A 83 3.68 -7.47 -6.97
N SER A 84 2.51 -6.97 -7.36
CA SER A 84 1.27 -7.75 -7.49
C SER A 84 1.41 -8.99 -8.36
N CYS A 85 1.95 -8.85 -9.56
CA CYS A 85 2.10 -9.99 -10.48
C CYS A 85 3.13 -11.01 -9.98
N GLY A 86 4.27 -10.54 -9.48
CA GLY A 86 5.32 -11.42 -8.96
C GLY A 86 4.90 -12.19 -7.71
N SER A 87 4.25 -11.51 -6.77
CA SER A 87 3.76 -12.17 -5.55
C SER A 87 2.63 -13.15 -5.83
N ALA A 88 1.74 -12.82 -6.77
CA ALA A 88 0.67 -13.73 -7.18
C ALA A 88 1.23 -14.99 -7.86
N ALA A 89 2.20 -14.83 -8.78
CA ALA A 89 2.85 -15.96 -9.43
C ALA A 89 3.59 -16.85 -8.42
N ALA A 90 4.34 -16.27 -7.50
CA ALA A 90 5.03 -17.03 -6.45
C ALA A 90 4.05 -17.80 -5.57
N LEU A 91 2.95 -17.15 -5.15
CA LEU A 91 1.92 -17.83 -4.37
C LEU A 91 1.26 -18.98 -5.13
N ALA A 92 0.98 -18.81 -6.42
CA ALA A 92 0.42 -19.87 -7.27
C ALA A 92 1.33 -21.09 -7.35
N GLU A 93 2.67 -20.89 -7.47
CA GLU A 93 3.63 -21.98 -7.44
C GLU A 93 3.58 -22.74 -6.10
N LEU A 94 3.57 -22.02 -4.98
CA LEU A 94 3.45 -22.62 -3.65
C LEU A 94 2.16 -23.43 -3.47
N MET A 95 1.03 -22.89 -3.93
CA MET A 95 -0.28 -23.58 -3.87
C MET A 95 -0.29 -24.85 -4.70
N CYS A 96 0.48 -24.91 -5.79
CA CYS A 96 0.65 -26.09 -6.63
C CYS A 96 1.75 -27.05 -6.12
N GLY A 97 2.35 -26.78 -4.96
CA GLY A 97 3.45 -27.59 -4.41
C GLY A 97 4.78 -27.45 -5.17
N ARG A 98 4.94 -26.39 -5.96
CA ARG A 98 6.16 -26.09 -6.70
C ARG A 98 7.00 -25.02 -6.01
N ARG A 99 8.28 -24.99 -6.28
CA ARG A 99 9.18 -23.96 -5.75
C ARG A 99 9.08 -22.69 -6.61
N PRO A 100 8.78 -21.52 -6.02
CA PRO A 100 8.84 -20.26 -6.74
C PRO A 100 10.26 -19.97 -7.28
N PRO A 101 10.38 -19.25 -8.42
CA PRO A 101 11.68 -18.97 -9.04
C PRO A 101 12.46 -17.84 -8.34
N VAL A 102 11.98 -17.39 -7.17
CA VAL A 102 12.60 -16.31 -6.38
C VAL A 102 12.95 -16.81 -5.00
N ASP A 103 14.06 -16.31 -4.47
CA ASP A 103 14.43 -16.54 -3.07
C ASP A 103 13.77 -15.48 -2.18
N PHE A 104 12.84 -15.94 -1.34
CA PHE A 104 12.03 -15.10 -0.48
C PHE A 104 11.63 -15.89 0.77
N PRO A 105 11.51 -15.26 1.96
CA PRO A 105 11.09 -15.93 3.18
C PRO A 105 9.58 -16.20 3.17
N PHE A 106 9.16 -17.16 2.35
CA PHE A 106 7.78 -17.58 2.27
C PHE A 106 7.30 -18.21 3.59
N LEU A 107 6.02 -17.94 3.90
CA LEU A 107 5.38 -18.58 5.04
C LEU A 107 5.23 -20.09 4.75
N THR A 108 5.74 -20.88 5.68
CA THR A 108 5.55 -22.33 5.75
C THR A 108 4.78 -22.63 7.02
N ALA A 109 3.64 -23.31 6.91
CA ALA A 109 2.84 -23.75 8.07
C ALA A 109 3.46 -24.97 8.72
#